data_d57147737022f791359698c5ee7129a7
#
_entry.id   d57147737022f791359698c5ee7129a7
#
_cell.length_a   1.000
_cell.length_b   1.000
_cell.length_c   1.000
_cell.angle_alpha   90.00
_cell.angle_beta   90.00
_cell.angle_gamma   90.00
#
_symmetry.space_group_name_H-M   'P 1'
#
loop_
_entity.id
_entity.type
_entity.pdbx_description
1 polymer ?
#
loop_
_entity_poly.entity_id
_entity_poly.type
_entity_poly.pdbx_seq_one_letter_code
_entity_poly.pdbx_strand_id
1 'polypeptide(L)'
;MKVEQLMKHPVRTCQAEDSLDVACQLLWEGDCGSLPVVDSEGRAIAMITDRDICMAAHFQGGPLHTLKVRAAMSRSLYACRPSDSIAACESLMRTQQVRRLPVIDEASQVIGILSLNDLALEAEAEASRRAKDVTLSEVAGTLSAICRRPSALAAGAS
;
A
#
# COMPACT_ATOMS: atom_id res chain seq x y z
N MET A 1 -1.87 9.76 17.72
CA MET A 1 -0.59 9.48 17.00
C MET A 1 -0.67 9.99 15.57
N LYS A 2 0.43 10.55 15.04
CA LYS A 2 0.58 10.98 13.65
C LYS A 2 1.33 9.92 12.84
N VAL A 3 1.17 9.97 11.51
CA VAL A 3 1.83 9.06 10.57
C VAL A 3 3.35 9.08 10.69
N GLU A 4 3.95 10.26 10.82
CA GLU A 4 5.41 10.43 10.97
C GLU A 4 6.04 9.64 12.12
N GLN A 5 5.24 9.29 13.14
CA GLN A 5 5.69 8.54 14.33
C GLN A 5 5.71 7.02 14.08
N LEU A 6 5.01 6.54 13.03
CA LEU A 6 4.81 5.12 12.78
C LEU A 6 5.26 4.67 11.38
N MET A 7 5.32 5.59 10.40
CA MET A 7 5.73 5.26 9.04
C MET A 7 7.12 4.63 9.00
N LYS A 8 7.33 3.71 8.06
CA LYS A 8 8.65 3.13 7.76
C LYS A 8 9.34 3.93 6.67
N HIS A 9 10.65 4.11 6.84
CA HIS A 9 11.57 4.74 5.88
C HIS A 9 13.00 4.21 6.07
N PRO A 10 13.88 4.21 5.06
CA PRO A 10 13.59 4.59 3.67
C PRO A 10 12.65 3.62 2.97
N VAL A 11 12.02 4.05 1.88
CA VAL A 11 11.08 3.26 1.06
C VAL A 11 11.68 3.04 -0.32
N ARG A 12 11.63 1.79 -0.79
CA ARG A 12 11.96 1.46 -2.18
C ARG A 12 10.80 1.86 -3.07
N THR A 13 11.10 2.43 -4.21
CA THR A 13 10.14 2.82 -5.25
C THR A 13 10.56 2.24 -6.59
N CYS A 14 9.64 2.10 -7.53
CA CYS A 14 9.93 1.82 -8.92
C CYS A 14 9.29 2.89 -9.81
N GLN A 15 9.76 3.00 -11.06
CA GLN A 15 9.19 3.92 -12.03
C GLN A 15 8.13 3.22 -12.88
N ALA A 16 7.16 3.98 -13.41
CA ALA A 16 6.15 3.44 -14.30
C ALA A 16 6.74 2.81 -15.58
N GLU A 17 7.91 3.29 -16.02
CA GLU A 17 8.62 2.80 -17.20
C GLU A 17 9.58 1.63 -16.92
N ASP A 18 9.81 1.28 -15.65
CA ASP A 18 10.57 0.09 -15.30
C ASP A 18 9.88 -1.17 -15.81
N SER A 19 10.64 -2.25 -15.98
CA SER A 19 10.07 -3.56 -16.25
C SER A 19 9.48 -4.18 -14.98
N LEU A 20 8.53 -5.11 -15.14
CA LEU A 20 8.01 -5.88 -14.01
C LEU A 20 9.09 -6.74 -13.34
N ASP A 21 10.14 -7.09 -14.07
CA ASP A 21 11.32 -7.79 -13.53
C ASP A 21 12.06 -6.94 -12.49
N VAL A 22 12.29 -5.66 -12.81
CA VAL A 22 12.88 -4.70 -11.86
C VAL A 22 12.01 -4.54 -10.61
N ALA A 23 10.68 -4.38 -10.79
CA ALA A 23 9.77 -4.28 -9.65
C ALA A 23 9.79 -5.55 -8.80
N CYS A 24 9.82 -6.73 -9.42
CA CYS A 24 9.92 -8.03 -8.75
C CYS A 24 11.22 -8.14 -7.91
N GLN A 25 12.35 -7.73 -8.50
CA GLN A 25 13.63 -7.69 -7.80
C GLN A 25 13.59 -6.79 -6.57
N LEU A 26 13.03 -5.57 -6.70
CA LEU A 26 12.91 -4.62 -5.59
C LEU A 26 12.00 -5.13 -4.47
N LEU A 27 10.90 -5.84 -4.80
CA LEU A 27 10.01 -6.48 -3.83
C LEU A 27 10.75 -7.57 -3.06
N TRP A 28 11.49 -8.43 -3.77
CA TRP A 28 12.27 -9.52 -3.18
C TRP A 28 13.37 -9.01 -2.25
N GLU A 29 14.18 -8.08 -2.72
CA GLU A 29 15.27 -7.49 -1.93
C GLU A 29 14.78 -6.67 -0.73
N GLY A 30 13.58 -6.09 -0.84
CA GLY A 30 12.94 -5.32 0.23
C GLY A 30 12.14 -6.15 1.21
N ASP A 31 11.98 -7.47 0.97
CA ASP A 31 11.07 -8.35 1.72
C ASP A 31 9.68 -7.70 1.89
N CYS A 32 9.15 -7.16 0.80
CA CYS A 32 7.88 -6.44 0.82
C CYS A 32 6.97 -6.86 -0.33
N GLY A 33 5.66 -6.80 -0.11
CA GLY A 33 4.64 -7.20 -1.11
C GLY A 33 4.08 -6.04 -1.93
N SER A 34 4.64 -4.83 -1.82
CA SER A 34 4.22 -3.69 -2.63
C SER A 34 5.27 -2.60 -2.69
N LEU A 35 5.26 -1.81 -3.77
CA LEU A 35 6.10 -0.64 -3.98
C LEU A 35 5.25 0.56 -4.40
N PRO A 36 5.56 1.77 -3.91
CA PRO A 36 5.10 2.98 -4.56
C PRO A 36 5.71 3.10 -5.95
N VAL A 37 4.88 3.47 -6.91
CA VAL A 37 5.31 3.78 -8.28
C VAL A 37 5.43 5.29 -8.40
N VAL A 38 6.55 5.74 -8.93
CA VAL A 38 6.86 7.16 -9.10
C VAL A 38 7.00 7.53 -10.58
N ASP A 39 6.77 8.80 -10.88
CA ASP A 39 7.08 9.38 -12.18
C ASP A 39 8.57 9.73 -12.31
N SER A 40 8.97 10.33 -13.44
CA SER A 40 10.34 10.76 -13.70
C SER A 40 10.84 11.86 -12.75
N GLU A 41 9.95 12.54 -12.05
CA GLU A 41 10.28 13.56 -11.06
C GLU A 41 10.27 13.01 -9.61
N GLY A 42 10.03 11.69 -9.46
CA GLY A 42 9.99 11.01 -8.16
C GLY A 42 8.67 11.17 -7.41
N ARG A 43 7.63 11.73 -8.04
CA ARG A 43 6.32 11.91 -7.41
C ARG A 43 5.54 10.59 -7.44
N ALA A 44 4.88 10.28 -6.33
CA ALA A 44 4.01 9.11 -6.23
C ALA A 44 2.82 9.21 -7.20
N ILE A 45 2.63 8.19 -8.04
CA ILE A 45 1.53 8.13 -9.02
C ILE A 45 0.63 6.91 -8.86
N ALA A 46 1.16 5.82 -8.29
CA ALA A 46 0.44 4.56 -8.12
C ALA A 46 1.10 3.68 -7.06
N MET A 47 0.53 2.50 -6.86
CA MET A 47 1.14 1.38 -6.16
C MET A 47 1.20 0.17 -7.09
N ILE A 48 2.17 -0.72 -6.87
CA ILE A 48 2.22 -2.05 -7.51
C ILE A 48 2.47 -3.11 -6.43
N THR A 49 1.85 -4.27 -6.60
CA THR A 49 1.98 -5.42 -5.68
C THR A 49 2.51 -6.64 -6.42
N ASP A 50 3.01 -7.61 -5.67
CA ASP A 50 3.37 -8.95 -6.17
C ASP A 50 2.20 -9.63 -6.89
N ARG A 51 0.96 -9.45 -6.38
CA ARG A 51 -0.24 -9.96 -7.04
C ARG A 51 -0.48 -9.31 -8.41
N ASP A 52 -0.28 -8.00 -8.53
CA ASP A 52 -0.45 -7.26 -9.79
C ASP A 52 0.54 -7.77 -10.83
N ILE A 53 1.79 -8.01 -10.44
CA ILE A 53 2.84 -8.57 -11.31
C ILE A 53 2.45 -9.98 -11.78
N CYS A 54 2.01 -10.84 -10.84
CA CYS A 54 1.56 -12.19 -11.16
C CYS A 54 0.39 -12.19 -12.16
N MET A 55 -0.60 -11.34 -11.94
CA MET A 55 -1.76 -11.24 -12.83
C MET A 55 -1.40 -10.65 -14.19
N ALA A 56 -0.50 -9.67 -14.24
CA ALA A 56 0.00 -9.11 -15.50
C ALA A 56 0.75 -10.18 -16.32
N ALA A 57 1.61 -10.97 -15.69
CA ALA A 57 2.30 -12.07 -16.33
C ALA A 57 1.32 -13.11 -16.91
N HIS A 58 0.25 -13.44 -16.16
CA HIS A 58 -0.78 -14.38 -16.61
C HIS A 58 -1.55 -13.87 -17.83
N PHE A 59 -2.05 -12.63 -17.78
CA PHE A 59 -2.93 -12.10 -18.82
C PHE A 59 -2.17 -11.62 -20.07
N GLN A 60 -0.95 -11.12 -19.92
CA GLN A 60 -0.17 -10.61 -21.05
C GLN A 60 0.75 -11.67 -21.66
N GLY A 61 1.06 -12.75 -20.92
CA GLY A 61 1.76 -13.93 -21.44
C GLY A 61 3.20 -13.70 -21.87
N GLY A 62 3.83 -12.59 -21.47
CA GLY A 62 5.22 -12.26 -21.79
C GLY A 62 6.17 -12.44 -20.61
N PRO A 63 7.51 -12.52 -20.87
CA PRO A 63 8.49 -12.50 -19.81
C PRO A 63 8.49 -11.13 -19.11
N LEU A 64 8.70 -11.11 -17.78
CA LEU A 64 8.58 -9.90 -16.94
C LEU A 64 9.45 -8.74 -17.40
N HIS A 65 10.62 -8.99 -17.97
CA HIS A 65 11.51 -7.95 -18.46
C HIS A 65 10.95 -7.18 -19.69
N THR A 66 9.95 -7.72 -20.38
CA THR A 66 9.28 -7.06 -21.52
C THR A 66 8.02 -6.28 -21.11
N LEU A 67 7.48 -6.56 -19.92
CA LEU A 67 6.27 -5.94 -19.43
C LEU A 67 6.62 -4.71 -18.57
N LYS A 68 5.87 -3.62 -18.71
CA LYS A 68 6.11 -2.37 -17.99
C LYS A 68 5.25 -2.29 -16.72
N VAL A 69 5.80 -1.68 -15.66
CA VAL A 69 5.11 -1.39 -14.38
C VAL A 69 3.78 -0.68 -14.63
N ARG A 70 3.75 0.32 -15.52
CA ARG A 70 2.52 1.05 -15.88
C ARG A 70 1.35 0.17 -16.37
N ALA A 71 1.64 -0.99 -16.89
CA ALA A 71 0.60 -1.91 -17.38
C ALA A 71 -0.05 -2.74 -16.26
N ALA A 72 0.58 -2.77 -15.07
CA ALA A 72 0.14 -3.57 -13.92
C ALA A 72 -0.17 -2.72 -12.67
N MET A 73 0.36 -1.50 -12.57
CA MET A 73 0.17 -0.64 -11.40
C MET A 73 -1.29 -0.26 -11.17
N SER A 74 -1.62 0.14 -9.95
CA SER A 74 -2.97 0.60 -9.59
C SER A 74 -3.41 1.80 -10.43
N ARG A 75 -4.72 1.91 -10.67
CA ARG A 75 -5.30 3.04 -11.42
C ARG A 75 -5.43 4.32 -10.57
N SER A 76 -5.46 4.16 -9.26
CA SER A 76 -5.62 5.26 -8.31
C SER A 76 -4.55 5.17 -7.24
N LEU A 77 -4.05 6.32 -6.83
CA LEU A 77 -3.16 6.47 -5.70
C LEU A 77 -3.96 6.90 -4.47
N TYR A 78 -3.83 6.15 -3.39
CA TYR A 78 -4.27 6.55 -2.05
C TYR A 78 -3.02 6.73 -1.21
N ALA A 79 -2.81 7.93 -0.71
CA ALA A 79 -1.63 8.32 0.04
C ALA A 79 -2.01 9.06 1.32
N CYS A 80 -1.10 9.21 2.24
CA CYS A 80 -1.24 10.05 3.42
C CYS A 80 -0.03 10.97 3.57
N ARG A 81 -0.14 11.92 4.51
CA ARG A 81 0.92 12.88 4.84
C ARG A 81 1.49 12.57 6.23
N PRO A 82 2.73 12.99 6.53
CA PRO A 82 3.33 12.80 7.86
C PRO A 82 2.49 13.36 9.00
N SER A 83 1.80 14.47 8.75
CA SER A 83 0.96 15.16 9.74
C SER A 83 -0.43 14.54 9.95
N ASP A 84 -0.85 13.61 9.09
CA ASP A 84 -2.16 12.97 9.21
C ASP A 84 -2.25 12.11 10.47
N SER A 85 -3.46 11.98 11.01
CA SER A 85 -3.70 11.09 12.12
C SER A 85 -3.78 9.63 11.66
N ILE A 86 -3.33 8.70 12.52
CA ILE A 86 -3.48 7.25 12.25
C ILE A 86 -4.94 6.88 12.02
N ALA A 87 -5.88 7.43 12.79
CA ALA A 87 -7.30 7.18 12.60
C ALA A 87 -7.83 7.58 11.20
N ALA A 88 -7.33 8.69 10.64
CA ALA A 88 -7.65 9.08 9.26
C ALA A 88 -7.11 8.08 8.23
N CYS A 89 -5.88 7.59 8.43
CA CYS A 89 -5.27 6.57 7.58
C CYS A 89 -6.01 5.23 7.65
N GLU A 90 -6.43 4.80 8.84
CA GLU A 90 -7.27 3.61 9.00
C GLU A 90 -8.62 3.75 8.28
N SER A 91 -9.26 4.92 8.39
CA SER A 91 -10.50 5.20 7.67
C SER A 91 -10.31 5.13 6.15
N LEU A 92 -9.20 5.69 5.65
CA LEU A 92 -8.84 5.63 4.23
C LEU A 92 -8.59 4.18 3.80
N MET A 93 -7.82 3.40 4.58
CA MET A 93 -7.58 1.98 4.30
C MET A 93 -8.88 1.18 4.23
N ARG A 94 -9.81 1.40 5.17
CA ARG A 94 -11.13 0.74 5.20
C ARG A 94 -11.98 1.08 3.98
N THR A 95 -12.08 2.37 3.66
CA THR A 95 -12.93 2.88 2.58
C THR A 95 -12.43 2.45 1.21
N GLN A 96 -11.10 2.48 1.01
CA GLN A 96 -10.48 2.15 -0.26
C GLN A 96 -10.04 0.68 -0.35
N GLN A 97 -10.24 -0.10 0.73
CA GLN A 97 -9.86 -1.52 0.83
C GLN A 97 -8.39 -1.77 0.50
N VAL A 98 -7.52 -0.86 0.93
CA VAL A 98 -6.06 -0.96 0.80
C VAL A 98 -5.40 -1.21 2.15
N ARG A 99 -4.29 -1.94 2.15
CA ARG A 99 -3.56 -2.31 3.36
C ARG A 99 -2.28 -1.50 3.58
N ARG A 100 -1.96 -0.60 2.64
CA ARG A 100 -0.75 0.23 2.67
C ARG A 100 -1.05 1.56 2.02
N LEU A 101 -0.41 2.60 2.56
CA LEU A 101 -0.47 3.95 2.04
C LEU A 101 0.97 4.46 1.92
N PRO A 102 1.42 4.91 0.75
CA PRO A 102 2.63 5.69 0.66
C PRO A 102 2.44 7.00 1.42
N VAL A 103 3.48 7.43 2.12
CA VAL A 103 3.52 8.72 2.81
C VAL A 103 4.26 9.69 1.90
N ILE A 104 3.59 10.79 1.57
CA ILE A 104 4.10 11.78 0.62
C ILE A 104 4.25 13.15 1.29
N ASP A 105 5.25 13.90 0.85
CA ASP A 105 5.45 15.29 1.24
C ASP A 105 4.58 16.26 0.42
N GLU A 106 4.81 17.57 0.60
CA GLU A 106 4.07 18.62 -0.12
C GLU A 106 4.35 18.62 -1.63
N ALA A 107 5.53 18.14 -2.05
CA ALA A 107 5.91 17.98 -3.45
C ALA A 107 5.46 16.64 -4.05
N SER A 108 4.67 15.85 -3.30
CA SER A 108 4.21 14.50 -3.67
C SER A 108 5.35 13.46 -3.77
N GLN A 109 6.53 13.75 -3.22
CA GLN A 109 7.64 12.80 -3.14
C GLN A 109 7.34 11.73 -2.08
N VAL A 110 7.69 10.47 -2.38
CA VAL A 110 7.55 9.37 -1.43
C VAL A 110 8.63 9.48 -0.35
N ILE A 111 8.21 9.70 0.88
CA ILE A 111 9.10 9.83 2.05
C ILE A 111 8.95 8.71 3.07
N GLY A 112 7.90 7.88 2.94
CA GLY A 112 7.62 6.78 3.86
C GLY A 112 6.54 5.86 3.32
N ILE A 113 6.24 4.82 4.08
CA ILE A 113 5.09 3.93 3.87
C ILE A 113 4.47 3.59 5.21
N LEU A 114 3.15 3.55 5.27
CA LEU A 114 2.38 3.09 6.42
C LEU A 114 1.57 1.86 6.00
N SER A 115 1.66 0.80 6.79
CA SER A 115 0.92 -0.44 6.53
C SER A 115 0.03 -0.86 7.70
N LEU A 116 -1.00 -1.67 7.42
CA LEU A 116 -1.82 -2.29 8.46
C LEU A 116 -0.98 -3.15 9.42
N ASN A 117 0.14 -3.70 8.95
CA ASN A 117 1.07 -4.44 9.80
C ASN A 117 1.76 -3.54 10.83
N ASP A 118 2.15 -2.31 10.44
CA ASP A 118 2.73 -1.33 11.36
C ASP A 118 1.72 -0.92 12.44
N LEU A 119 0.45 -0.74 12.04
CA LEU A 119 -0.65 -0.46 12.98
C LEU A 119 -0.86 -1.63 13.96
N ALA A 120 -0.80 -2.87 13.48
CA ALA A 120 -0.98 -4.05 14.33
C ALA A 120 0.15 -4.19 15.37
N LEU A 121 1.39 -3.98 14.94
CA LEU A 121 2.56 -4.00 15.83
C LEU A 121 2.51 -2.90 16.89
N GLU A 122 2.11 -1.68 16.50
CA GLU A 122 1.95 -0.58 17.45
C GLU A 122 0.81 -0.85 18.43
N ALA A 123 -0.34 -1.36 17.96
CA ALA A 123 -1.45 -1.70 18.83
C ALA A 123 -1.08 -2.78 19.86
N GLU A 124 -0.24 -3.74 19.49
CA GLU A 124 0.30 -4.74 20.41
C GLU A 124 1.25 -4.09 21.42
N ALA A 125 2.18 -3.23 20.97
CA ALA A 125 3.10 -2.52 21.84
C ALA A 125 2.37 -1.60 22.83
N GLU A 126 1.27 -0.96 22.41
CA GLU A 126 0.43 -0.10 23.23
C GLU A 126 -0.56 -0.86 24.15
N ALA A 127 -0.74 -2.16 23.95
CA ALA A 127 -1.72 -2.96 24.73
C ALA A 127 -1.50 -2.84 26.25
N SER A 128 -0.26 -2.61 26.67
CA SER A 128 0.14 -2.44 28.08
C SER A 128 0.13 -0.99 28.57
N ARG A 129 -0.14 -0.02 27.71
CA ARG A 129 -0.15 1.41 28.06
C ARG A 129 -1.54 1.89 28.48
N ARG A 130 -1.59 2.94 29.35
CA ARG A 130 -2.86 3.53 29.83
C ARG A 130 -3.61 4.31 28.73
N ALA A 131 -2.89 5.04 27.88
CA ALA A 131 -3.45 5.76 26.74
C ALA A 131 -3.07 5.00 25.46
N LYS A 132 -4.02 4.77 24.57
CA LYS A 132 -3.85 4.00 23.35
C LYS A 132 -4.26 4.85 22.16
N ASP A 133 -3.32 5.14 21.28
CA ASP A 133 -3.60 5.84 20.03
C ASP A 133 -4.04 4.88 18.90
N VAL A 134 -3.65 3.60 19.02
CA VAL A 134 -4.05 2.51 18.14
C VAL A 134 -4.50 1.33 18.98
N THR A 135 -5.69 0.81 18.72
CA THR A 135 -6.22 -0.34 19.46
C THR A 135 -6.33 -1.58 18.58
N LEU A 136 -6.18 -2.76 19.19
CA LEU A 136 -6.37 -4.03 18.49
C LEU A 136 -7.76 -4.13 17.87
N SER A 137 -8.79 -3.53 18.50
CA SER A 137 -10.17 -3.50 17.97
C SER A 137 -10.26 -2.69 16.67
N GLU A 138 -9.59 -1.54 16.59
CA GLU A 138 -9.56 -0.70 15.38
C GLU A 138 -8.82 -1.39 14.26
N VAL A 139 -7.66 -2.00 14.55
CA VAL A 139 -6.89 -2.79 13.58
C VAL A 139 -7.70 -3.97 13.06
N ALA A 140 -8.36 -4.73 13.95
CA ALA A 140 -9.23 -5.85 13.55
C ALA A 140 -10.42 -5.38 12.71
N GLY A 141 -11.04 -4.25 13.07
CA GLY A 141 -12.11 -3.63 12.30
C GLY A 141 -11.66 -3.18 10.91
N THR A 142 -10.47 -2.60 10.81
CA THR A 142 -9.86 -2.18 9.55
C THR A 142 -9.59 -3.39 8.65
N LEU A 143 -8.95 -4.44 9.19
CA LEU A 143 -8.70 -5.67 8.45
C LEU A 143 -10.00 -6.31 7.96
N SER A 144 -11.02 -6.41 8.81
CA SER A 144 -12.33 -6.96 8.45
C SER A 144 -12.97 -6.18 7.30
N ALA A 145 -12.92 -4.85 7.32
CA ALA A 145 -13.46 -4.01 6.26
C ALA A 145 -12.72 -4.20 4.92
N ILE A 146 -11.38 -4.28 4.96
CA ILE A 146 -10.55 -4.51 3.76
C ILE A 146 -10.82 -5.89 3.15
N CYS A 147 -11.05 -6.91 3.98
CA CYS A 147 -11.27 -8.28 3.55
C CYS A 147 -12.71 -8.55 3.07
N ARG A 148 -13.65 -7.64 3.28
CA ARG A 148 -15.01 -7.78 2.75
C ARG A 148 -14.99 -7.75 1.23
N ARG A 149 -15.46 -8.82 0.62
CA ARG A 149 -15.66 -8.84 -0.84
C ARG A 149 -16.73 -7.83 -1.21
N PRO A 150 -16.52 -7.00 -2.26
CA PRO A 150 -17.60 -6.21 -2.82
C PRO A 150 -18.76 -7.15 -3.18
N SER A 151 -19.99 -6.77 -2.80
CA SER A 151 -21.21 -7.56 -3.06
C SER A 151 -21.58 -7.70 -4.55
N ALA A 152 -20.74 -7.31 -5.47
CA ALA A 152 -20.96 -7.37 -6.92
C ALA A 152 -20.94 -8.78 -7.53
N LEU A 153 -20.69 -9.84 -6.74
CA LEU A 153 -20.84 -11.23 -7.23
C LEU A 153 -22.24 -11.82 -6.99
N ALA A 154 -23.17 -11.07 -6.40
CA ALA A 154 -24.54 -11.54 -6.20
C ALA A 154 -25.51 -11.20 -7.37
N ALA A 155 -25.07 -10.49 -8.39
CA ALA A 155 -25.92 -10.02 -9.50
C ALA A 155 -25.69 -10.75 -10.84
N GLY A 156 -25.02 -11.89 -10.84
CA GLY A 156 -24.64 -12.63 -12.05
C GLY A 156 -25.07 -14.10 -12.08
N ALA A 157 -26.15 -14.47 -11.35
CA ALA A 157 -26.77 -15.78 -11.47
C ALA A 157 -28.26 -15.61 -11.71
N SER A 158 -28.64 -15.33 -12.94
CA SER A 158 -29.99 -15.52 -13.50
C SER A 158 -29.87 -15.81 -14.97
#